data_a3dfa8e2577b872f77a80458a2fef1cd
#
_entry.id   a3dfa8e2577b872f77a80458a2fef1cd
#
_cell.length_a   1.000
_cell.length_b   1.000
_cell.length_c   1.000
_cell.angle_alpha   90.00
_cell.angle_beta   90.00
_cell.angle_gamma   90.00
#
_symmetry.space_group_name_H-M   'P 1'
#
loop_
_entity.id
_entity.type
_entity.pdbx_description
1 polymer ?
#
loop_
_entity_poly.entity_id
_entity_poly.type
_entity_poly.pdbx_seq_one_letter_code
_entity_poly.pdbx_strand_id
1 'polypeptide(L)'
;RLTVSGFDIPCGMKNPTSGTLSIMLNSCIAAQSSHTFMYRQWEVKTDGNPLAHTILRGAVNKHDQSMPNYHYEDLVLLNEMYQELNLKNPACIVDANHANSNKQYYEQPRIVSEVLHSRNVSDDIKKLVKGVMIESYIEPGNQKISEHIYGKSITDACLGWDESERLIYDIA
;
A
#
# COMPACT_ATOMS: atom_id res chain seq x y z
N ARG A 1 -5.67 8.56 -11.75
CA ARG A 1 -4.36 8.94 -12.32
C ARG A 1 -4.37 10.41 -12.71
N LEU A 2 -5.31 10.85 -13.57
CA LEU A 2 -5.44 12.26 -13.98
C LEU A 2 -5.60 13.20 -12.78
N THR A 3 -6.49 12.89 -11.85
CA THR A 3 -6.70 13.68 -10.63
C THR A 3 -5.42 13.78 -9.80
N VAL A 4 -4.72 12.65 -9.61
CA VAL A 4 -3.48 12.60 -8.82
C VAL A 4 -2.37 13.41 -9.46
N SER A 5 -2.29 13.46 -10.80
CA SER A 5 -1.28 14.26 -11.49
C SER A 5 -1.39 15.78 -11.24
N GLY A 6 -2.51 16.24 -10.70
CA GLY A 6 -2.73 17.63 -10.31
C GLY A 6 -2.58 17.90 -8.80
N PHE A 7 -2.12 16.90 -8.01
CA PHE A 7 -1.93 17.06 -6.57
C PHE A 7 -0.47 17.33 -6.22
N ASP A 8 -0.26 18.14 -5.19
CA ASP A 8 1.07 18.44 -4.61
C ASP A 8 1.35 17.63 -3.32
N ILE A 9 0.56 16.56 -3.09
CA ILE A 9 0.66 15.69 -1.92
C ILE A 9 1.02 14.27 -2.32
N PRO A 10 1.68 13.49 -1.45
CA PRO A 10 1.95 12.07 -1.69
C PRO A 10 0.67 11.28 -1.92
N CYS A 11 0.62 10.53 -3.03
CA CYS A 11 -0.51 9.67 -3.37
C CYS A 11 -0.04 8.28 -3.70
N GLY A 12 -0.58 7.27 -3.00
CA GLY A 12 -0.24 5.87 -3.21
C GLY A 12 -1.10 5.18 -4.27
N MET A 13 -0.45 4.42 -5.15
CA MET A 13 -1.07 3.55 -6.14
C MET A 13 -1.00 2.11 -5.66
N LYS A 14 -2.13 1.53 -5.25
CA LYS A 14 -2.20 0.12 -4.86
C LYS A 14 -2.13 -0.79 -6.09
N ASN A 15 -1.42 -1.91 -5.98
CA ASN A 15 -1.51 -2.95 -6.99
C ASN A 15 -2.95 -3.52 -7.05
N PRO A 16 -3.41 -3.94 -8.25
CA PRO A 16 -4.73 -4.58 -8.39
C PRO A 16 -4.76 -5.92 -7.63
N THR A 17 -5.96 -6.45 -7.39
CA THR A 17 -6.15 -7.74 -6.74
C THR A 17 -5.48 -8.90 -7.47
N SER A 18 -5.27 -8.79 -8.78
CA SER A 18 -4.47 -9.76 -9.57
C SER A 18 -2.98 -9.77 -9.21
N GLY A 19 -2.48 -8.78 -8.47
CA GLY A 19 -1.06 -8.68 -8.10
C GLY A 19 -0.14 -8.11 -9.17
N THR A 20 -0.64 -7.69 -10.33
CA THR A 20 0.16 -7.25 -11.47
C THR A 20 0.89 -5.93 -11.16
N LEU A 21 2.19 -6.01 -10.86
CA LEU A 21 3.02 -4.85 -10.49
C LEU A 21 3.15 -3.83 -11.63
N SER A 22 3.24 -4.27 -12.89
CA SER A 22 3.33 -3.37 -14.04
C SER A 22 2.13 -2.43 -14.17
N ILE A 23 0.91 -2.87 -13.82
CA ILE A 23 -0.29 -2.02 -13.79
C ILE A 23 -0.17 -0.94 -12.73
N MET A 24 0.35 -1.28 -11.56
CA MET A 24 0.61 -0.33 -10.46
C MET A 24 1.66 0.70 -10.87
N LEU A 25 2.79 0.24 -11.40
CA LEU A 25 3.90 1.11 -11.83
C LEU A 25 3.49 2.02 -12.98
N ASN A 26 2.75 1.52 -13.98
CA ASN A 26 2.17 2.35 -15.04
C ASN A 26 1.21 3.41 -14.48
N SER A 27 0.52 3.11 -13.37
CA SER A 27 -0.32 4.09 -12.70
C SER A 27 0.49 5.18 -12.02
N CYS A 28 1.66 4.84 -11.45
CA CYS A 28 2.60 5.82 -10.91
C CYS A 28 3.19 6.69 -12.03
N ILE A 29 3.63 6.11 -13.15
CA ILE A 29 4.12 6.84 -14.32
C ILE A 29 3.09 7.84 -14.81
N ALA A 30 1.84 7.38 -14.99
CA ALA A 30 0.75 8.26 -15.44
C ALA A 30 0.45 9.37 -14.43
N ALA A 31 0.50 9.10 -13.12
CA ALA A 31 0.30 10.11 -12.09
C ALA A 31 1.46 11.12 -12.01
N GLN A 32 2.68 10.69 -12.30
CA GLN A 32 3.88 11.57 -12.33
C GLN A 32 4.00 12.37 -13.64
N SER A 33 3.18 12.07 -14.64
CA SER A 33 3.20 12.74 -15.94
C SER A 33 2.22 13.92 -15.99
N SER A 34 2.58 14.91 -16.80
CA SER A 34 1.67 16.02 -17.14
C SER A 34 0.54 15.53 -18.04
N HIS A 35 -0.66 16.04 -17.81
CA HIS A 35 -1.85 15.72 -18.61
C HIS A 35 -2.62 17.00 -18.98
N THR A 36 -3.24 16.99 -20.17
CA THR A 36 -4.24 17.98 -20.56
C THR A 36 -5.55 17.26 -20.84
N PHE A 37 -6.62 17.67 -20.19
CA PHE A 37 -7.94 17.05 -20.33
C PHE A 37 -9.07 18.05 -20.08
N MET A 38 -10.26 17.72 -20.60
CA MET A 38 -11.46 18.51 -20.38
C MET A 38 -12.17 18.10 -19.09
N TYR A 39 -12.41 19.06 -18.19
CA TYR A 39 -13.21 18.87 -17.00
C TYR A 39 -14.28 19.99 -16.88
N ARG A 40 -15.54 19.62 -16.91
CA ARG A 40 -16.68 20.57 -16.81
C ARG A 40 -16.54 21.78 -17.74
N GLN A 41 -16.19 21.56 -19.01
CA GLN A 41 -15.96 22.57 -20.06
C GLN A 41 -14.68 23.42 -19.89
N TRP A 42 -13.85 23.09 -18.88
CA TRP A 42 -12.53 23.71 -18.72
C TRP A 42 -11.46 22.77 -19.29
N GLU A 43 -10.54 23.32 -20.03
CA GLU A 43 -9.30 22.64 -20.34
C GLU A 43 -8.39 22.73 -19.10
N VAL A 44 -8.08 21.57 -18.50
CA VAL A 44 -7.23 21.45 -17.32
C VAL A 44 -5.90 20.89 -17.74
N LYS A 45 -4.82 21.56 -17.38
CA LYS A 45 -3.44 21.07 -17.51
C LYS A 45 -2.87 20.79 -16.13
N THR A 46 -2.31 19.59 -15.94
CA THR A 46 -1.61 19.19 -14.72
C THR A 46 -0.11 19.06 -14.98
N ASP A 47 0.71 19.26 -13.95
CA ASP A 47 2.17 19.21 -14.09
C ASP A 47 2.76 17.82 -13.81
N GLY A 48 1.93 16.91 -13.32
CA GLY A 48 2.35 15.61 -12.80
C GLY A 48 2.71 15.67 -11.32
N ASN A 49 2.43 14.60 -10.59
CA ASN A 49 2.70 14.48 -9.16
C ASN A 49 3.96 13.64 -8.93
N PRO A 50 5.13 14.24 -8.70
CA PRO A 50 6.38 13.50 -8.48
C PRO A 50 6.37 12.68 -7.18
N LEU A 51 5.43 12.93 -6.27
CA LEU A 51 5.29 12.21 -4.99
C LEU A 51 4.36 10.99 -5.10
N ALA A 52 3.81 10.69 -6.29
CA ALA A 52 3.06 9.48 -6.51
C ALA A 52 3.97 8.25 -6.30
N HIS A 53 3.48 7.25 -5.54
CA HIS A 53 4.25 6.09 -5.10
C HIS A 53 3.42 4.81 -5.12
N THR A 54 4.03 3.68 -4.85
CA THR A 54 3.38 2.37 -4.86
C THR A 54 2.88 1.94 -3.48
N ILE A 55 1.83 1.09 -3.47
CA ILE A 55 1.36 0.39 -2.28
C ILE A 55 1.19 -1.09 -2.64
N LEU A 56 1.87 -1.97 -1.92
CA LEU A 56 1.74 -3.43 -2.04
C LEU A 56 0.67 -3.94 -1.07
N ARG A 57 -0.35 -4.61 -1.60
CA ARG A 57 -1.47 -5.16 -0.82
C ARG A 57 -1.63 -6.68 -0.92
N GLY A 58 -0.67 -7.38 -1.53
CA GLY A 58 -0.82 -8.77 -1.93
C GLY A 58 -1.72 -8.94 -3.16
N ALA A 59 -1.96 -10.17 -3.52
CA ALA A 59 -2.76 -10.59 -4.66
C ALA A 59 -3.72 -11.71 -4.28
N VAL A 60 -4.72 -11.93 -5.13
CA VAL A 60 -5.60 -13.10 -5.06
C VAL A 60 -5.52 -13.79 -6.42
N ASN A 61 -5.16 -15.06 -6.41
CA ASN A 61 -5.05 -15.85 -7.64
C ASN A 61 -6.43 -16.33 -8.14
N LYS A 62 -6.46 -17.01 -9.28
CA LYS A 62 -7.70 -17.54 -9.89
C LYS A 62 -8.41 -18.63 -9.06
N HIS A 63 -7.82 -19.09 -7.98
CA HIS A 63 -8.38 -20.07 -7.06
C HIS A 63 -8.75 -19.43 -5.70
N ASP A 64 -8.90 -18.09 -5.66
CA ASP A 64 -9.21 -17.30 -4.49
C ASP A 64 -8.19 -17.43 -3.34
N GLN A 65 -6.95 -17.83 -3.64
CA GLN A 65 -5.89 -17.92 -2.67
C GLN A 65 -5.13 -16.60 -2.59
N SER A 66 -4.87 -16.14 -1.38
CA SER A 66 -4.06 -14.97 -1.13
C SER A 66 -2.58 -15.26 -1.43
N MET A 67 -1.96 -14.35 -2.16
CA MET A 67 -0.56 -14.36 -2.54
C MET A 67 0.07 -13.10 -1.97
N PRO A 68 0.86 -13.19 -0.88
CA PRO A 68 1.56 -12.03 -0.34
C PRO A 68 2.60 -11.47 -1.33
N ASN A 69 2.93 -10.19 -1.20
CA ASN A 69 3.95 -9.52 -2.02
C ASN A 69 4.78 -8.53 -1.19
N TYR A 70 5.12 -8.89 0.04
CA TYR A 70 5.91 -8.09 0.98
C TYR A 70 7.23 -8.76 1.41
N HIS A 71 7.49 -9.99 0.97
CA HIS A 71 8.71 -10.70 1.28
C HIS A 71 9.94 -9.99 0.67
N TYR A 72 11.10 -10.31 1.18
CA TYR A 72 12.35 -9.68 0.74
C TYR A 72 12.52 -9.69 -0.78
N GLU A 73 12.25 -10.83 -1.42
CA GLU A 73 12.38 -11.02 -2.86
C GLU A 73 11.37 -10.17 -3.66
N ASP A 74 10.15 -9.99 -3.14
CA ASP A 74 9.13 -9.14 -3.74
C ASP A 74 9.57 -7.67 -3.73
N LEU A 75 10.18 -7.23 -2.63
CA LEU A 75 10.66 -5.88 -2.46
C LEU A 75 11.89 -5.60 -3.33
N VAL A 76 12.79 -6.59 -3.49
CA VAL A 76 13.92 -6.53 -4.41
C VAL A 76 13.42 -6.38 -5.85
N LEU A 77 12.49 -7.24 -6.28
CA LEU A 77 11.89 -7.18 -7.61
C LEU A 77 11.24 -5.81 -7.87
N LEU A 78 10.47 -5.29 -6.90
CA LEU A 78 9.85 -3.98 -7.05
C LEU A 78 10.90 -2.88 -7.20
N ASN A 79 12.01 -2.93 -6.44
CA ASN A 79 13.09 -1.96 -6.54
C ASN A 79 13.76 -1.98 -7.92
N GLU A 80 14.03 -3.16 -8.48
CA GLU A 80 14.57 -3.32 -9.83
C GLU A 80 13.64 -2.70 -10.88
N MET A 81 12.33 -2.99 -10.80
CA MET A 81 11.33 -2.41 -11.70
C MET A 81 11.25 -0.87 -11.58
N TYR A 82 11.41 -0.31 -10.39
CA TYR A 82 11.46 1.14 -10.18
C TYR A 82 12.67 1.77 -10.89
N GLN A 83 13.83 1.12 -10.79
CA GLN A 83 15.07 1.59 -11.42
C GLN A 83 14.96 1.52 -12.95
N GLU A 84 14.47 0.41 -13.50
CA GLU A 84 14.28 0.25 -14.94
C GLU A 84 13.35 1.30 -15.55
N LEU A 85 12.30 1.68 -14.83
CA LEU A 85 11.31 2.65 -15.28
C LEU A 85 11.70 4.11 -15.00
N ASN A 86 12.82 4.38 -14.32
CA ASN A 86 13.29 5.71 -13.93
C ASN A 86 12.21 6.56 -13.24
N LEU A 87 11.43 5.95 -12.35
CA LEU A 87 10.38 6.64 -11.59
C LEU A 87 11.01 7.68 -10.65
N LYS A 88 10.42 8.88 -10.58
CA LYS A 88 10.96 10.03 -9.85
C LYS A 88 11.01 9.85 -8.34
N ASN A 89 10.15 9.02 -7.76
CA ASN A 89 10.05 8.82 -6.33
C ASN A 89 10.05 7.33 -6.02
N PRO A 90 11.21 6.71 -5.78
CA PRO A 90 11.28 5.31 -5.38
C PRO A 90 10.75 5.19 -3.93
N ALA A 91 9.45 5.03 -3.81
CA ALA A 91 8.74 4.90 -2.55
C ALA A 91 7.67 3.82 -2.64
N CYS A 92 7.63 2.98 -1.62
CA CYS A 92 6.64 1.93 -1.45
C CYS A 92 6.09 1.95 -0.02
N ILE A 93 4.79 1.80 0.12
CA ILE A 93 4.12 1.47 1.38
C ILE A 93 3.70 0.00 1.30
N VAL A 94 3.95 -0.77 2.36
CA VAL A 94 3.47 -2.15 2.45
C VAL A 94 2.20 -2.18 3.29
N ASP A 95 1.11 -2.61 2.68
CA ASP A 95 -0.16 -2.85 3.36
C ASP A 95 -0.08 -4.21 4.07
N ALA A 96 -0.06 -4.18 5.38
CA ALA A 96 0.11 -5.38 6.22
C ALA A 96 -1.17 -6.22 6.35
N ASN A 97 -2.32 -5.75 5.85
CA ASN A 97 -3.57 -6.48 5.85
C ASN A 97 -3.92 -7.03 4.44
N HIS A 98 -5.20 -7.06 4.08
CA HIS A 98 -5.73 -7.55 2.80
C HIS A 98 -5.17 -8.94 2.42
N ALA A 99 -4.67 -9.11 1.19
CA ALA A 99 -4.14 -10.38 0.74
C ALA A 99 -2.73 -10.68 1.31
N ASN A 100 -2.01 -9.69 1.80
CA ASN A 100 -0.74 -9.89 2.49
C ASN A 100 -0.90 -10.67 3.81
N SER A 101 -2.01 -10.47 4.54
CA SER A 101 -2.34 -11.19 5.76
C SER A 101 -3.33 -12.34 5.54
N ASN A 102 -3.74 -12.61 4.28
CA ASN A 102 -4.89 -13.46 3.99
C ASN A 102 -6.17 -13.02 4.75
N LYS A 103 -6.33 -11.69 4.93
CA LYS A 103 -7.39 -11.04 5.72
C LYS A 103 -7.44 -11.44 7.20
N GLN A 104 -6.35 -11.98 7.73
CA GLN A 104 -6.19 -12.32 9.14
C GLN A 104 -5.51 -11.13 9.85
N TYR A 105 -6.30 -10.25 10.43
CA TYR A 105 -5.83 -8.99 10.99
C TYR A 105 -4.71 -9.14 12.03
N TYR A 106 -4.71 -10.22 12.80
CA TYR A 106 -3.70 -10.51 13.82
C TYR A 106 -2.31 -10.86 13.24
N GLU A 107 -2.21 -11.10 11.92
CA GLU A 107 -0.93 -11.31 11.22
C GLU A 107 -0.19 -10.01 10.92
N GLN A 108 -0.85 -8.87 11.00
CA GLN A 108 -0.25 -7.58 10.65
C GLN A 108 1.05 -7.29 11.44
N PRO A 109 1.16 -7.52 12.77
CA PRO A 109 2.41 -7.28 13.50
C PRO A 109 3.57 -8.13 12.98
N ARG A 110 3.33 -9.41 12.66
CA ARG A 110 4.34 -10.30 12.10
C ARG A 110 4.83 -9.80 10.74
N ILE A 111 3.90 -9.38 9.88
CA ILE A 111 4.22 -8.87 8.54
C ILE A 111 5.05 -7.58 8.65
N VAL A 112 4.66 -6.67 9.53
CA VAL A 112 5.42 -5.44 9.78
C VAL A 112 6.84 -5.76 10.26
N SER A 113 7.00 -6.70 11.18
CA SER A 113 8.31 -7.13 11.68
C SER A 113 9.20 -7.67 10.55
N GLU A 114 8.65 -8.46 9.62
CA GLU A 114 9.38 -8.99 8.46
C GLU A 114 9.81 -7.88 7.50
N VAL A 115 8.92 -6.91 7.23
CA VAL A 115 9.24 -5.74 6.41
C VAL A 115 10.34 -4.88 7.05
N LEU A 116 10.28 -4.65 8.35
CA LEU A 116 11.32 -3.94 9.10
C LEU A 116 12.65 -4.69 9.05
N HIS A 117 12.63 -6.01 9.20
CA HIS A 117 13.83 -6.83 9.04
C HIS A 117 14.43 -6.68 7.64
N SER A 118 13.63 -6.76 6.59
CA SER A 118 14.08 -6.56 5.20
C SER A 118 14.73 -5.20 4.98
N ARG A 119 14.18 -4.14 5.59
CA ARG A 119 14.77 -2.79 5.58
C ARG A 119 16.11 -2.72 6.31
N ASN A 120 16.29 -3.51 7.36
CA ASN A 120 17.53 -3.50 8.15
C ASN A 120 18.67 -4.24 7.48
N VAL A 121 18.38 -5.23 6.63
CA VAL A 121 19.39 -6.04 5.94
C VAL A 121 19.73 -5.52 4.55
N SER A 122 18.95 -4.56 4.00
CA SER A 122 19.19 -4.00 2.66
C SER A 122 18.95 -2.49 2.62
N ASP A 123 20.00 -1.74 2.30
CA ASP A 123 19.91 -0.29 2.12
C ASP A 123 19.00 0.12 0.96
N ASP A 124 18.91 -0.69 -0.08
CA ASP A 124 18.05 -0.41 -1.23
C ASP A 124 16.58 -0.59 -0.87
N ILE A 125 16.24 -1.66 -0.14
CA ILE A 125 14.89 -1.83 0.40
C ILE A 125 14.57 -0.72 1.41
N LYS A 126 15.53 -0.31 2.24
CA LYS A 126 15.36 0.81 3.19
C LYS A 126 15.06 2.12 2.48
N LYS A 127 15.68 2.36 1.33
CA LYS A 127 15.40 3.54 0.49
C LYS A 127 14.04 3.44 -0.21
N LEU A 128 13.60 2.25 -0.63
CA LEU A 128 12.34 2.03 -1.33
C LEU A 128 11.14 2.04 -0.37
N VAL A 129 11.16 1.20 0.66
CA VAL A 129 10.03 1.03 1.59
C VAL A 129 10.04 2.17 2.60
N LYS A 130 9.08 3.08 2.51
CA LYS A 130 8.97 4.28 3.35
C LYS A 130 8.06 4.10 4.54
N GLY A 131 7.20 3.09 4.53
CA GLY A 131 6.27 2.85 5.63
C GLY A 131 5.43 1.60 5.42
N VAL A 132 4.57 1.37 6.39
CA VAL A 132 3.57 0.32 6.40
C VAL A 132 2.18 0.91 6.54
N MET A 133 1.18 0.19 6.05
CA MET A 133 -0.23 0.51 6.23
C MET A 133 -0.85 -0.58 7.11
N ILE A 134 -1.48 -0.16 8.20
CA ILE A 134 -2.06 -1.04 9.22
C ILE A 134 -3.55 -0.73 9.32
N GLU A 135 -4.39 -1.75 9.31
CA GLU A 135 -5.81 -1.61 9.60
C GLU A 135 -6.06 -1.82 11.08
N SER A 136 -6.45 -0.75 11.74
CA SER A 136 -6.64 -0.67 13.20
C SER A 136 -7.95 0.02 13.54
N TYR A 137 -8.57 -0.42 14.63
CA TYR A 137 -9.75 0.20 15.20
C TYR A 137 -9.73 0.12 16.73
N ILE A 138 -10.79 0.52 17.43
CA ILE A 138 -10.83 0.46 18.91
C ILE A 138 -10.89 -0.99 19.36
N GLU A 139 -11.90 -1.73 18.84
CA GLU A 139 -12.10 -3.14 19.16
C GLU A 139 -11.54 -4.04 18.04
N PRO A 140 -10.90 -5.16 18.38
CA PRO A 140 -10.30 -6.06 17.39
C PRO A 140 -11.36 -6.81 16.56
N GLY A 141 -10.96 -7.18 15.35
CA GLY A 141 -11.79 -7.96 14.44
C GLY A 141 -12.79 -7.10 13.66
N ASN A 142 -13.89 -7.71 13.27
CA ASN A 142 -15.00 -7.04 12.59
C ASN A 142 -16.35 -7.57 13.09
N GLN A 143 -17.44 -6.94 12.65
CA GLN A 143 -18.81 -7.25 13.02
C GLN A 143 -19.75 -7.14 11.82
N LYS A 144 -20.92 -7.74 11.95
CA LYS A 144 -22.03 -7.47 11.03
C LYS A 144 -22.65 -6.10 11.37
N ILE A 145 -23.16 -5.39 10.36
CA ILE A 145 -23.80 -4.07 10.55
C ILE A 145 -24.93 -4.13 11.60
N SER A 146 -25.60 -5.28 11.73
CA SER A 146 -26.70 -5.49 12.69
C SER A 146 -26.27 -5.64 14.15
N GLU A 147 -24.99 -5.80 14.44
CA GLU A 147 -24.48 -6.04 15.81
C GLU A 147 -24.29 -4.76 16.62
N HIS A 148 -24.03 -3.62 15.95
CA HIS A 148 -23.89 -2.29 16.54
C HIS A 148 -22.90 -2.17 17.71
N ILE A 149 -21.80 -2.95 17.67
CA ILE A 149 -20.74 -2.86 18.69
C ILE A 149 -19.94 -1.60 18.43
N TYR A 150 -19.91 -0.68 19.40
CA TYR A 150 -19.15 0.56 19.29
C TYR A 150 -17.64 0.27 19.14
N GLY A 151 -17.00 0.99 18.23
CA GLY A 151 -15.54 0.88 18.03
C GLY A 151 -15.07 -0.37 17.30
N LYS A 152 -15.97 -1.18 16.71
CA LYS A 152 -15.63 -2.37 15.95
C LYS A 152 -15.93 -2.19 14.45
N SER A 153 -14.99 -2.60 13.60
CA SER A 153 -15.11 -2.45 12.13
C SER A 153 -16.34 -3.19 11.59
N ILE A 154 -17.02 -2.59 10.63
CA ILE A 154 -18.11 -3.21 9.85
C ILE A 154 -17.66 -3.68 8.46
N THR A 155 -16.39 -3.57 8.14
CA THR A 155 -15.76 -3.97 6.88
C THR A 155 -14.66 -5.00 7.15
N ASP A 156 -13.42 -4.71 6.80
CA ASP A 156 -12.30 -5.61 7.05
C ASP A 156 -11.98 -5.67 8.56
N ALA A 157 -11.54 -6.83 9.01
CA ALA A 157 -11.14 -7.03 10.40
C ALA A 157 -9.85 -6.29 10.72
N CYS A 158 -9.83 -5.58 11.84
CA CYS A 158 -8.77 -4.67 12.26
C CYS A 158 -8.06 -5.16 13.53
N LEU A 159 -6.82 -4.71 13.74
CA LEU A 159 -6.20 -4.77 15.07
C LEU A 159 -6.99 -3.94 16.07
N GLY A 160 -7.02 -4.36 17.33
CA GLY A 160 -7.54 -3.55 18.43
C GLY A 160 -6.56 -2.46 18.84
N TRP A 161 -7.00 -1.57 19.74
CA TRP A 161 -6.20 -0.45 20.21
C TRP A 161 -4.88 -0.89 20.85
N ASP A 162 -4.93 -1.81 21.82
CA ASP A 162 -3.75 -2.25 22.57
C ASP A 162 -2.68 -2.91 21.69
N GLU A 163 -3.10 -3.70 20.70
CA GLU A 163 -2.21 -4.34 19.74
C GLU A 163 -1.59 -3.32 18.79
N SER A 164 -2.38 -2.33 18.37
CA SER A 164 -1.92 -1.24 17.50
C SER A 164 -0.92 -0.35 18.21
N GLU A 165 -1.16 -0.02 19.50
CA GLU A 165 -0.23 0.77 20.31
C GLU A 165 1.12 0.04 20.45
N ARG A 166 1.11 -1.26 20.80
CA ARG A 166 2.35 -2.05 20.88
C ARG A 166 3.10 -2.06 19.55
N LEU A 167 2.37 -2.29 18.44
CA LEU A 167 2.98 -2.32 17.12
C LEU A 167 3.62 -0.99 16.73
N ILE A 168 3.04 0.16 17.13
CA ILE A 168 3.65 1.47 16.91
C ILE A 168 4.98 1.60 17.65
N TYR A 169 5.06 1.12 18.91
CA TYR A 169 6.33 1.11 19.66
C TYR A 169 7.36 0.16 19.06
N ASP A 170 6.93 -0.97 18.49
CA ASP A 170 7.84 -1.92 17.81
C ASP A 170 8.41 -1.35 16.51
N ILE A 171 7.71 -0.40 15.87
CA ILE A 171 8.15 0.28 14.64
C ILE A 171 9.12 1.44 14.94
N ALA A 172 8.98 2.08 16.09
CA ALA A 172 9.72 3.32 16.45
C ALA A 172 11.18 3.05 16.80
#